data_e1e0e673b391c2852515d5681d3f98c8
#
_entry.id   e1e0e673b391c2852515d5681d3f98c8
#
_cell.length_a   1.000
_cell.length_b   1.000
_cell.length_c   1.000
_cell.angle_alpha   90.00
_cell.angle_beta   90.00
_cell.angle_gamma   90.00
#
_symmetry.space_group_name_H-M   'P 1'
#
loop_
_entity.id
_entity.type
_entity.pdbx_description
1 polymer ?
#
loop_
_entity_poly.entity_id
_entity_poly.type
_entity_poly.pdbx_seq_one_letter_code
_entity_poly.pdbx_strand_id
1 'polypeptide(L)' 'RPELTAAEASLLASFPASDAVTLDELVVRTGQGAPELSAVLLGLEMAGAVRQLPGNRYLRLL' A
#
# COMPACT_ATOMS: atom_id res chain seq x y z
N ARG A 1 13.26 -13.07 -4.67
CA ARG A 1 12.33 -12.01 -4.36
C ARG A 1 11.03 -12.62 -3.81
N PRO A 2 10.59 -12.17 -2.65
CA PRO A 2 9.39 -12.74 -2.08
C PRO A 2 8.16 -12.41 -2.92
N GLU A 3 7.27 -13.39 -3.01
CA GLU A 3 6.00 -13.19 -3.69
C GLU A 3 5.05 -12.42 -2.79
N LEU A 4 4.21 -11.62 -3.40
CA LEU A 4 3.20 -10.89 -2.66
C LEU A 4 2.08 -11.83 -2.21
N THR A 5 1.58 -11.60 -0.99
CA THR A 5 0.37 -12.30 -0.55
C THR A 5 -0.84 -11.79 -1.33
N ALA A 6 -1.96 -12.52 -1.23
CA ALA A 6 -3.20 -12.07 -1.86
C ALA A 6 -3.63 -10.70 -1.34
N ALA A 7 -3.49 -10.46 -0.04
CA ALA A 7 -3.83 -9.17 0.56
C ALA A 7 -2.92 -8.06 0.02
N GLU A 8 -1.63 -8.34 -0.10
CA GLU A 8 -0.68 -7.37 -0.61
C GLU A 8 -0.93 -7.03 -2.08
N ALA A 9 -1.19 -8.05 -2.89
CA ALA A 9 -1.47 -7.84 -4.31
C ALA A 9 -2.77 -7.06 -4.51
N SER A 10 -3.78 -7.37 -3.70
CA SER A 10 -5.06 -6.68 -3.76
C SER A 10 -4.92 -5.20 -3.39
N LEU A 11 -4.17 -4.91 -2.31
CA LEU A 11 -3.95 -3.53 -1.90
C LEU A 11 -3.14 -2.77 -2.95
N LEU A 12 -2.12 -3.40 -3.49
CA LEU A 12 -1.29 -2.75 -4.51
C LEU A 12 -2.12 -2.36 -5.74
N ALA A 13 -3.11 -3.17 -6.10
CA ALA A 13 -4.00 -2.88 -7.22
C ALA A 13 -4.88 -1.66 -6.96
N SER A 14 -5.06 -1.26 -5.69
CA SER A 14 -5.84 -0.07 -5.34
C SER A 14 -5.04 1.23 -5.44
N PHE A 15 -3.74 1.13 -5.69
CA PHE A 15 -2.89 2.31 -5.81
C PHE A 15 -3.07 2.96 -7.17
N PRO A 16 -3.00 4.30 -7.24
CA PRO A 16 -2.91 4.98 -8.54
C PRO A 16 -1.59 4.63 -9.22
N ALA A 17 -1.56 4.73 -10.55
CA ALA A 17 -0.43 4.24 -11.33
C ALA A 17 0.86 5.01 -11.06
N SER A 18 0.79 6.31 -10.85
CA SER A 18 1.98 7.14 -10.75
C SER A 18 1.93 8.21 -9.66
N ASP A 19 0.84 8.29 -8.91
CA ASP A 19 0.68 9.31 -7.86
C ASP A 19 0.78 8.67 -6.49
N ALA A 20 1.29 9.44 -5.53
CA ALA A 20 1.27 9.03 -4.14
C ALA A 20 -0.16 9.04 -3.61
N VAL A 21 -0.45 8.16 -2.68
CA VAL A 21 -1.77 8.06 -2.05
C VAL A 21 -1.57 8.05 -0.54
N THR A 22 -2.48 8.69 0.20
CA THR A 22 -2.42 8.68 1.65
C THR A 22 -3.04 7.42 2.21
N LEU A 23 -2.68 7.11 3.47
CA LEU A 23 -3.32 5.99 4.17
C LEU A 23 -4.83 6.20 4.26
N ASP A 24 -5.28 7.43 4.53
CA ASP A 24 -6.70 7.72 4.61
C ASP A 24 -7.43 7.43 3.30
N GLU A 25 -6.80 7.75 2.17
CA GLU A 25 -7.38 7.43 0.87
C GLU A 25 -7.49 5.92 0.67
N LEU A 26 -6.51 5.17 1.12
CA LEU A 26 -6.56 3.72 1.02
C LEU A 26 -7.66 3.12 1.89
N VAL A 27 -7.88 3.69 3.08
CA VAL A 27 -9.01 3.29 3.93
C VAL A 27 -10.32 3.46 3.18
N VAL A 28 -10.50 4.60 2.55
CA VAL A 28 -11.73 4.88 1.79
C VAL A 28 -11.87 3.92 0.61
N ARG A 29 -10.80 3.70 -0.13
CA ARG A 29 -10.86 2.87 -1.34
C ARG A 29 -11.09 1.40 -1.04
N THR A 30 -10.53 0.90 0.06
CA THR A 30 -10.57 -0.53 0.35
C THR A 30 -11.65 -0.90 1.36
N GLY A 31 -12.13 0.05 2.15
CA GLY A 31 -13.04 -0.23 3.25
C GLY A 31 -12.39 -0.91 4.44
N GLN A 32 -11.06 -1.07 4.44
CA GLN A 32 -10.34 -1.70 5.54
C GLN A 32 -9.84 -0.64 6.51
N GLY A 33 -9.64 -1.05 7.77
CA GLY A 33 -9.17 -0.15 8.79
C GLY A 33 -7.68 0.19 8.65
N ALA A 34 -7.28 1.32 9.22
CA ALA A 34 -5.89 1.76 9.15
C ALA A 34 -4.91 0.75 9.74
N PRO A 35 -5.20 0.08 10.88
CA PRO A 35 -4.25 -0.92 11.41
C PRO A 35 -4.01 -2.08 10.45
N GLU A 36 -5.07 -2.58 9.80
CA GLU A 36 -4.94 -3.67 8.85
C GLU A 36 -4.12 -3.25 7.64
N LEU A 37 -4.39 -2.05 7.12
CA LEU A 37 -3.67 -1.53 5.97
C LEU A 37 -2.20 -1.28 6.30
N SER A 38 -1.91 -0.78 7.51
CA SER A 38 -0.53 -0.52 7.92
C SER A 38 0.30 -1.81 7.92
N ALA A 39 -0.29 -2.91 8.37
CA ALA A 39 0.40 -4.20 8.38
C ALA A 39 0.70 -4.68 6.97
N VAL A 40 -0.27 -4.55 6.06
CA VAL A 40 -0.09 -4.96 4.67
C VAL A 40 0.92 -4.05 3.97
N LEU A 41 0.86 -2.75 4.24
CA LEU A 41 1.80 -1.79 3.66
C LEU A 41 3.23 -2.05 4.09
N LEU A 42 3.43 -2.44 5.34
CA LEU A 42 4.77 -2.80 5.79
C LEU A 42 5.33 -3.97 4.97
N GLY A 43 4.52 -4.97 4.73
CA GLY A 43 4.92 -6.09 3.88
C GLY A 43 5.26 -5.65 2.47
N LEU A 44 4.47 -4.75 1.90
CA LEU A 44 4.73 -4.21 0.56
C LEU A 44 6.01 -3.40 0.52
N GLU A 45 6.29 -2.61 1.57
CA GLU A 45 7.54 -1.88 1.65
C GLU A 45 8.75 -2.82 1.68
N MET A 46 8.65 -3.87 2.50
CA MET A 46 9.73 -4.84 2.62
C MET A 46 9.95 -5.61 1.32
N ALA A 47 8.90 -5.80 0.54
CA ALA A 47 9.00 -6.44 -0.77
C ALA A 47 9.48 -5.50 -1.86
N GLY A 48 9.64 -4.21 -1.56
CA GLY A 48 10.05 -3.21 -2.55
C GLY A 48 8.95 -2.81 -3.52
N ALA A 49 7.69 -3.08 -3.17
CA ALA A 49 6.56 -2.79 -4.05
C ALA A 49 6.01 -1.39 -3.86
N VAL A 50 6.18 -0.81 -2.66
CA VAL A 50 5.77 0.56 -2.37
C VAL A 50 6.85 1.26 -1.57
N ARG A 51 6.80 2.58 -1.57
CA ARG A 51 7.70 3.44 -0.83
C ARG A 51 6.88 4.41 0.00
N GLN A 52 7.23 4.55 1.26
CA GLN A 52 6.58 5.52 2.13
C GLN A 52 7.22 6.89 1.94
N LEU A 53 6.38 7.90 1.80
CA LEU A 53 6.79 9.29 1.67
C LEU A 53 6.34 10.07 2.91
N PRO A 54 6.94 11.24 3.18
CA PRO A 54 6.50 12.07 4.31
C PRO A 54 5.01 12.41 4.20
N GLY A 55 4.34 12.50 5.34
CA GLY A 55 2.91 12.80 5.39
C GLY A 55 2.01 11.58 5.21
N ASN A 56 2.49 10.40 5.61
CA ASN A 56 1.73 9.15 5.51
C ASN A 56 1.26 8.86 4.09
N ARG A 57 2.09 9.19 3.12
CA ARG A 57 1.81 8.90 1.72
C ARG A 57 2.62 7.70 1.27
N TYR A 58 2.08 6.99 0.31
CA TYR A 58 2.72 5.80 -0.24
C TYR A 58 2.72 5.87 -1.75
N LEU A 59 3.81 5.43 -2.35
CA LEU A 59 3.99 5.44 -3.80
C LEU A 59 4.24 4.02 -4.28
N ARG A 60 3.49 3.61 -5.28
CA ARG A 60 3.66 2.30 -5.90
C ARG A 60 4.92 2.30 -6.75
N LEU A 61 5.79 1.31 -6.56
CA LEU A 61 7.03 1.16 -7.30
C LEU A 61 6.96 0.08 -8.39
N LEU A 62 5.97 -0.80 -8.31
CA LEU A 62 5.85 -1.91 -9.27
C LEU A 62 4.73 -1.71 -10.29
#